data_73ca4e866382e7e5da8b61a9fa53743b
#
_entry.id   73ca4e866382e7e5da8b61a9fa53743b
#
_cell.length_a   1.000
_cell.length_b   1.000
_cell.length_c   1.000
_cell.angle_alpha   90.00
_cell.angle_beta   90.00
_cell.angle_gamma   90.00
#
_symmetry.space_group_name_H-M   'P 1'
#
loop_
_entity.id
_entity.type
_entity.pdbx_description
1 polymer ?
#
loop_
_entity_poly.entity_id
_entity_poly.type
_entity_poly.pdbx_seq_one_letter_code
_entity_poly.pdbx_strand_id
1 'polypeptide(L)'
;MALDAKEIPGVLRGLKWEPRAIDDRTWRSTLQTGVGVVRVVVRHAGAWLYLSIIPFFEPGSIDRWGAGTYPIGFLGRLLAVNRNLNMVKFALDDDGDVVLKSELPTENLQASEVAEAVSQLLKTAEQYRQPVRDALLEAGRAAPPS
;
A
#
# COMPACT_ATOMS: atom_id res chain seq x y z
N MET A 1 -11.27 21.30 -11.58
CA MET A 1 -9.85 21.34 -11.97
C MET A 1 -9.10 20.19 -11.32
N ALA A 2 -8.21 19.60 -12.06
CA ALA A 2 -7.37 18.51 -11.55
C ALA A 2 -6.40 19.02 -10.49
N LEU A 3 -6.13 18.19 -9.48
CA LEU A 3 -5.09 18.46 -8.48
C LEU A 3 -3.71 18.32 -9.13
N ASP A 4 -2.85 19.31 -8.94
CA ASP A 4 -1.46 19.19 -9.32
C ASP A 4 -0.59 18.73 -8.11
N ALA A 5 0.68 18.47 -8.37
CA ALA A 5 1.59 17.98 -7.33
C ALA A 5 1.69 18.94 -6.14
N LYS A 6 1.61 20.24 -6.36
CA LYS A 6 1.74 21.25 -5.29
C LYS A 6 0.57 21.21 -4.31
N GLU A 7 -0.58 20.72 -4.73
CA GLU A 7 -1.80 20.68 -3.93
C GLU A 7 -1.89 19.42 -3.05
N ILE A 8 -1.13 18.38 -3.38
CA ILE A 8 -1.20 17.09 -2.68
C ILE A 8 -0.90 17.22 -1.18
N PRO A 9 0.15 17.93 -0.74
CA PRO A 9 0.39 18.07 0.70
C PRO A 9 -0.78 18.66 1.46
N GLY A 10 -1.46 19.66 0.90
CA GLY A 10 -2.64 20.28 1.51
C GLY A 10 -3.80 19.30 1.66
N VAL A 11 -4.02 18.47 0.63
CA VAL A 11 -5.05 17.42 0.67
C VAL A 11 -4.74 16.42 1.77
N LEU A 12 -3.50 15.98 1.89
CA LEU A 12 -3.09 15.01 2.91
C LEU A 12 -3.23 15.58 4.32
N ARG A 13 -2.87 16.86 4.54
CA ARG A 13 -3.08 17.54 5.82
C ARG A 13 -4.56 17.63 6.17
N GLY A 14 -5.41 17.87 5.18
CA GLY A 14 -6.86 17.86 5.36
C GLY A 14 -7.40 16.53 5.82
N LEU A 15 -6.69 15.44 5.54
CA LEU A 15 -7.00 14.08 6.00
C LEU A 15 -6.30 13.76 7.33
N LYS A 16 -5.66 14.75 7.94
CA LYS A 16 -4.88 14.62 9.18
C LYS A 16 -3.63 13.76 9.02
N TRP A 17 -3.10 13.68 7.82
CA TRP A 17 -1.82 13.08 7.54
C TRP A 17 -0.77 14.17 7.44
N GLU A 18 0.31 14.06 8.20
CA GLU A 18 1.42 14.99 8.09
C GLU A 18 2.38 14.47 7.01
N PRO A 19 2.37 15.07 5.81
CA PRO A 19 3.22 14.59 4.73
C PRO A 19 4.65 15.07 4.92
N ARG A 20 5.59 14.16 4.76
CA ARG A 20 7.02 14.49 4.69
C ARG A 20 7.46 14.36 3.23
N ALA A 21 7.94 15.45 2.66
CA ALA A 21 8.41 15.44 1.28
C ALA A 21 9.68 14.58 1.15
N ILE A 22 9.66 13.67 0.19
CA ILE A 22 10.84 12.90 -0.24
C ILE A 22 11.49 13.61 -1.41
N ASP A 23 10.67 14.09 -2.34
CA ASP A 23 11.06 14.97 -3.43
C ASP A 23 9.86 15.87 -3.76
N ASP A 24 9.91 16.60 -4.85
CA ASP A 24 8.87 17.56 -5.24
C ASP A 24 7.55 16.89 -5.71
N ARG A 25 7.55 15.56 -5.86
CA ARG A 25 6.38 14.80 -6.35
C ARG A 25 6.02 13.61 -5.46
N THR A 26 6.77 13.40 -4.38
CA THR A 26 6.61 12.21 -3.53
C THR A 26 6.59 12.61 -2.06
N TRP A 27 5.61 12.10 -1.33
CA TRP A 27 5.43 12.36 0.10
C TRP A 27 5.22 11.06 0.84
N ARG A 28 5.66 11.04 2.07
CA ARG A 28 5.50 9.91 2.98
C ARG A 28 4.83 10.37 4.27
N SER A 29 3.90 9.56 4.75
CA SER A 29 3.29 9.75 6.07
C SER A 29 3.39 8.44 6.84
N THR A 30 3.65 8.55 8.14
CA THR A 30 3.65 7.41 9.06
C THR A 30 2.41 7.53 9.94
N LEU A 31 1.57 6.50 9.94
CA LEU A 31 0.29 6.52 10.63
C LEU A 31 0.22 5.42 11.66
N GLN A 32 -0.32 5.73 12.83
CA GLN A 32 -0.66 4.73 13.84
C GLN A 32 -2.07 4.25 13.59
N THR A 33 -2.24 2.95 13.39
CA THR A 33 -3.55 2.32 13.15
C THR A 33 -3.82 1.23 14.16
N GLY A 34 -5.01 0.64 14.12
CA GLY A 34 -5.37 -0.50 14.97
C GLY A 34 -4.53 -1.75 14.73
N VAL A 35 -3.85 -1.84 13.60
CA VAL A 35 -2.96 -2.96 13.25
C VAL A 35 -1.47 -2.59 13.33
N GLY A 36 -1.15 -1.49 13.97
CA GLY A 36 0.21 -1.01 14.15
C GLY A 36 0.53 0.19 13.26
N VAL A 37 1.82 0.45 13.07
CA VAL A 37 2.30 1.56 12.26
C VAL A 37 2.23 1.20 10.79
N VAL A 38 1.66 2.10 9.98
CA VAL A 38 1.64 2.00 8.52
C VAL A 38 2.37 3.18 7.91
N ARG A 39 3.15 2.91 6.88
CA ARG A 39 3.82 3.94 6.08
C ARG A 39 3.14 4.06 4.75
N VAL A 40 2.63 5.24 4.46
CA VAL A 40 1.96 5.52 3.20
C VAL A 40 2.85 6.44 2.37
N VAL A 41 3.03 6.06 1.12
CA VAL A 41 3.76 6.86 0.13
C VAL A 41 2.77 7.33 -0.91
N VAL A 42 2.79 8.62 -1.21
CA VAL A 42 1.96 9.25 -2.24
C VAL A 42 2.88 9.87 -3.27
N ARG A 43 2.71 9.52 -4.52
CA ARG A 43 3.53 10.03 -5.63
C ARG A 43 2.65 10.54 -6.76
N HIS A 44 2.89 11.78 -7.16
CA HIS A 44 2.25 12.39 -8.33
C HIS A 44 3.18 12.23 -9.53
N ALA A 45 2.86 11.29 -10.41
CA ALA A 45 3.71 10.92 -11.55
C ALA A 45 3.01 11.26 -12.89
N GLY A 46 2.84 12.56 -13.15
CA GLY A 46 2.21 13.02 -14.39
C GLY A 46 0.76 12.57 -14.51
N ALA A 47 0.50 11.53 -15.28
CA ALA A 47 -0.85 11.06 -15.56
C ALA A 47 -1.49 10.27 -14.40
N TRP A 48 -0.71 9.86 -13.40
CA TRP A 48 -1.17 9.00 -12.31
C TRP A 48 -0.76 9.52 -10.95
N LEU A 49 -1.66 9.40 -9.99
CA LEU A 49 -1.35 9.52 -8.56
C LEU A 49 -1.29 8.11 -7.99
N TYR A 50 -0.15 7.76 -7.41
CA TYR A 50 0.07 6.47 -6.75
C TYR A 50 -0.01 6.65 -5.24
N LEU A 51 -0.80 5.80 -4.59
CA LEU A 51 -0.87 5.74 -3.13
C LEU A 51 -0.52 4.30 -2.74
N SER A 52 0.44 4.13 -1.82
CA SER A 52 0.91 2.80 -1.47
C SER A 52 1.23 2.70 0.01
N ILE A 53 0.93 1.55 0.60
CA ILE A 53 1.46 1.15 1.90
C ILE A 53 2.69 0.29 1.61
N ILE A 54 3.87 0.80 1.94
CA ILE A 54 5.17 0.18 1.62
C ILE A 54 6.07 0.22 2.85
N PRO A 55 6.57 -0.93 3.32
CA PRO A 55 6.12 -2.29 2.99
C PRO A 55 4.78 -2.58 3.65
N PHE A 56 4.05 -3.57 3.15
CA PHE A 56 2.79 -3.98 3.77
C PHE A 56 3.02 -4.64 5.14
N PHE A 57 4.05 -5.46 5.26
CA PHE A 57 4.45 -6.06 6.52
C PHE A 57 5.41 -5.16 7.27
N GLU A 58 5.33 -5.16 8.59
CA GLU A 58 6.28 -4.42 9.42
C GLU A 58 7.68 -5.01 9.26
N PRO A 59 8.73 -4.15 9.24
CA PRO A 59 10.11 -4.64 9.19
C PRO A 59 10.38 -5.64 10.31
N GLY A 60 11.02 -6.75 9.98
CA GLY A 60 11.34 -7.81 10.93
C GLY A 60 10.22 -8.79 11.22
N SER A 61 8.98 -8.52 10.82
CA SER A 61 7.85 -9.42 11.10
C SER A 61 7.83 -10.67 10.22
N ILE A 62 8.55 -10.64 9.11
CA ILE A 62 8.62 -11.74 8.14
C ILE A 62 10.06 -11.96 7.67
N ASP A 63 11.01 -12.00 8.60
CA ASP A 63 12.46 -12.04 8.29
C ASP A 63 12.87 -13.13 7.30
N ARG A 64 12.12 -14.23 7.26
CA ARG A 64 12.41 -15.36 6.40
C ARG A 64 12.17 -15.07 4.92
N TRP A 65 11.26 -14.15 4.61
CA TRP A 65 10.86 -13.83 3.24
C TRP A 65 10.98 -12.33 2.98
N GLY A 66 11.28 -12.01 1.75
CA GLY A 66 11.35 -10.65 1.25
C GLY A 66 11.98 -10.66 -0.12
N ALA A 67 12.03 -9.51 -0.79
CA ALA A 67 12.73 -9.35 -2.08
C ALA A 67 12.37 -10.46 -3.10
N GLY A 68 11.08 -10.79 -3.21
CA GLY A 68 10.61 -11.75 -4.21
C GLY A 68 10.79 -13.24 -3.86
N THR A 69 11.16 -13.56 -2.62
CA THR A 69 11.39 -14.95 -2.19
C THR A 69 10.16 -15.62 -1.57
N TYR A 70 8.97 -15.08 -1.80
CA TYR A 70 7.75 -15.61 -1.21
C TYR A 70 7.35 -16.96 -1.80
N PRO A 71 6.75 -17.87 -0.98
CA PRO A 71 6.24 -19.13 -1.50
C PRO A 71 5.18 -18.86 -2.59
N ILE A 72 5.18 -19.67 -3.64
CA ILE A 72 4.27 -19.48 -4.78
C ILE A 72 2.79 -19.58 -4.35
N GLY A 73 2.47 -20.45 -3.40
CA GLY A 73 1.12 -20.59 -2.87
C GLY A 73 0.62 -19.32 -2.18
N PHE A 74 1.52 -18.57 -1.54
CA PHE A 74 1.20 -17.28 -0.95
C PHE A 74 0.83 -16.26 -2.03
N LEU A 75 1.62 -16.19 -3.10
CA LEU A 75 1.34 -15.27 -4.22
C LEU A 75 -0.03 -15.56 -4.84
N GLY A 76 -0.37 -16.83 -5.01
CA GLY A 76 -1.69 -17.22 -5.48
C GLY A 76 -2.83 -16.75 -4.56
N ARG A 77 -2.62 -16.83 -3.25
CA ARG A 77 -3.61 -16.35 -2.27
C ARG A 77 -3.76 -14.83 -2.30
N LEU A 78 -2.66 -14.07 -2.50
CA LEU A 78 -2.74 -12.63 -2.69
C LEU A 78 -3.59 -12.26 -3.90
N LEU A 79 -3.38 -12.95 -5.02
CA LEU A 79 -4.18 -12.71 -6.23
C LEU A 79 -5.66 -13.03 -5.99
N ALA A 80 -5.95 -14.08 -5.23
CA ALA A 80 -7.32 -14.42 -4.87
C ALA A 80 -7.98 -13.35 -3.99
N VAL A 81 -7.23 -12.79 -3.04
CA VAL A 81 -7.71 -11.67 -2.22
C VAL A 81 -8.02 -10.46 -3.09
N ASN A 82 -7.14 -10.14 -4.03
CA ASN A 82 -7.32 -9.00 -4.93
C ASN A 82 -8.65 -9.03 -5.69
N ARG A 83 -9.16 -10.21 -5.99
CA ARG A 83 -10.43 -10.37 -6.69
C ARG A 83 -11.60 -9.72 -5.93
N ASN A 84 -11.51 -9.65 -4.61
CA ASN A 84 -12.56 -9.12 -3.74
C ASN A 84 -12.31 -7.67 -3.30
N LEU A 85 -11.20 -7.05 -3.73
CA LEU A 85 -10.85 -5.69 -3.37
C LEU A 85 -11.25 -4.70 -4.45
N ASN A 86 -11.74 -3.54 -4.04
CA ASN A 86 -12.05 -2.43 -4.92
C ASN A 86 -11.07 -1.28 -4.66
N MET A 87 -10.63 -0.61 -5.71
CA MET A 87 -9.71 0.53 -5.69
C MET A 87 -8.28 0.21 -5.28
N VAL A 88 -8.08 -0.78 -4.42
CA VAL A 88 -6.75 -1.13 -3.89
C VAL A 88 -6.44 -2.57 -4.23
N LYS A 89 -5.15 -2.85 -4.45
CA LYS A 89 -4.66 -4.17 -4.80
C LYS A 89 -3.33 -4.43 -4.13
N PHE A 90 -3.09 -5.69 -3.79
CA PHE A 90 -1.75 -6.14 -3.42
C PHE A 90 -0.90 -6.28 -4.67
N ALA A 91 0.37 -5.94 -4.54
CA ALA A 91 1.35 -6.06 -5.60
C ALA A 91 2.74 -6.31 -5.00
N LEU A 92 3.70 -6.58 -5.84
CA LEU A 92 5.11 -6.56 -5.48
C LEU A 92 5.73 -5.29 -6.06
N ASP A 93 6.58 -4.63 -5.29
CA ASP A 93 7.33 -3.48 -5.80
C ASP A 93 8.59 -3.94 -6.53
N ASP A 94 9.42 -3.00 -6.97
CA ASP A 94 10.64 -3.32 -7.70
C ASP A 94 11.66 -4.11 -6.86
N ASP A 95 11.59 -3.97 -5.54
CA ASP A 95 12.43 -4.71 -4.59
C ASP A 95 11.84 -6.09 -4.26
N GLY A 96 10.65 -6.40 -4.77
CA GLY A 96 9.97 -7.66 -4.50
C GLY A 96 9.20 -7.68 -3.18
N ASP A 97 9.04 -6.54 -2.51
CA ASP A 97 8.25 -6.47 -1.27
C ASP A 97 6.76 -6.40 -1.58
N VAL A 98 5.95 -7.01 -0.70
CA VAL A 98 4.50 -6.89 -0.80
C VAL A 98 4.08 -5.48 -0.44
N VAL A 99 3.29 -4.88 -1.31
CA VAL A 99 2.72 -3.55 -1.12
C VAL A 99 1.22 -3.59 -1.33
N LEU A 100 0.51 -2.68 -0.70
CA LEU A 100 -0.90 -2.43 -0.98
C LEU A 100 -0.98 -1.07 -1.65
N LYS A 101 -1.59 -1.00 -2.82
CA LYS A 101 -1.55 0.22 -3.62
C LYS A 101 -2.89 0.57 -4.25
N SER A 102 -3.06 1.86 -4.55
CA SER A 102 -4.14 2.41 -5.35
C SER A 102 -3.55 3.35 -6.39
N GLU A 103 -4.15 3.42 -7.55
CA GLU A 103 -3.73 4.29 -8.64
C GLU A 103 -4.93 5.10 -9.11
N LEU A 104 -4.77 6.41 -9.19
CA LEU A 104 -5.81 7.32 -9.64
C LEU A 104 -5.30 8.13 -10.83
N PRO A 105 -6.10 8.24 -11.92
CA PRO A 105 -5.74 9.17 -12.98
C PRO A 105 -5.71 10.60 -12.43
N THR A 106 -4.73 11.39 -12.83
CA THR A 106 -4.65 12.79 -12.39
C THR A 106 -5.58 13.71 -13.16
N GLU A 107 -6.05 13.28 -14.33
CA GLU A 107 -7.00 14.04 -15.12
C GLU A 107 -8.31 14.21 -14.34
N ASN A 108 -8.69 15.45 -14.08
CA ASN A 108 -9.89 15.81 -13.31
C ASN A 108 -9.91 15.27 -11.86
N LEU A 109 -8.76 14.94 -11.30
CA LEU A 109 -8.65 14.40 -9.97
C LEU A 109 -9.14 15.40 -8.92
N GLN A 110 -9.99 14.93 -8.01
CA GLN A 110 -10.56 15.72 -6.93
C GLN A 110 -10.04 15.23 -5.57
N ALA A 111 -10.03 16.15 -4.59
CA ALA A 111 -9.63 15.79 -3.23
C ALA A 111 -10.47 14.67 -2.63
N SER A 112 -11.76 14.60 -2.98
CA SER A 112 -12.66 13.55 -2.52
C SER A 112 -12.26 12.16 -3.02
N GLU A 113 -11.71 12.08 -4.23
CA GLU A 113 -11.23 10.81 -4.78
C GLU A 113 -9.98 10.34 -4.06
N VAL A 114 -9.07 11.27 -3.74
CA VAL A 114 -7.89 10.96 -2.93
C VAL A 114 -8.32 10.49 -1.54
N ALA A 115 -9.26 11.16 -0.91
CA ALA A 115 -9.78 10.78 0.39
C ALA A 115 -10.39 9.38 0.39
N GLU A 116 -11.13 9.02 -0.66
CA GLU A 116 -11.72 7.69 -0.79
C GLU A 116 -10.63 6.62 -0.96
N ALA A 117 -9.63 6.87 -1.79
CA ALA A 117 -8.53 5.93 -1.99
C ALA A 117 -7.75 5.72 -0.68
N VAL A 118 -7.49 6.78 0.06
CA VAL A 118 -6.85 6.72 1.38
C VAL A 118 -7.66 5.87 2.34
N SER A 119 -8.97 6.10 2.40
CA SER A 119 -9.89 5.34 3.25
C SER A 119 -9.85 3.85 2.91
N GLN A 120 -9.89 3.51 1.61
CA GLN A 120 -9.84 2.13 1.17
C GLN A 120 -8.50 1.46 1.49
N LEU A 121 -7.39 2.17 1.34
CA LEU A 121 -6.07 1.66 1.72
C LEU A 121 -6.02 1.29 3.21
N LEU A 122 -6.47 2.19 4.08
CA LEU A 122 -6.42 1.97 5.52
C LEU A 122 -7.36 0.85 5.96
N LYS A 123 -8.58 0.82 5.45
CA LYS A 123 -9.55 -0.23 5.75
C LYS A 123 -9.02 -1.60 5.31
N THR A 124 -8.45 -1.68 4.13
CA THR A 124 -7.91 -2.92 3.59
C THR A 124 -6.71 -3.38 4.41
N ALA A 125 -5.82 -2.48 4.79
CA ALA A 125 -4.68 -2.81 5.64
C ALA A 125 -5.14 -3.37 6.99
N GLU A 126 -6.12 -2.74 7.62
CA GLU A 126 -6.67 -3.21 8.91
C GLU A 126 -7.33 -4.56 8.77
N GLN A 127 -8.09 -4.78 7.71
CA GLN A 127 -8.82 -6.02 7.49
C GLN A 127 -7.92 -7.20 7.13
N TYR A 128 -6.88 -6.97 6.34
CA TYR A 128 -6.11 -8.05 5.71
C TYR A 128 -4.69 -8.23 6.24
N ARG A 129 -4.16 -7.34 7.08
CA ARG A 129 -2.78 -7.46 7.55
C ARG A 129 -2.53 -8.80 8.23
N GLN A 130 -3.39 -9.16 9.18
CA GLN A 130 -3.24 -10.44 9.89
C GLN A 130 -3.57 -11.65 9.01
N PRO A 131 -4.69 -11.68 8.28
CA PRO A 131 -4.99 -12.81 7.38
C PRO A 131 -3.92 -13.04 6.32
N VAL A 132 -3.35 -11.99 5.74
CA VAL A 132 -2.31 -12.12 4.72
C VAL A 132 -1.01 -12.63 5.36
N ARG A 133 -0.65 -12.13 6.53
CA ARG A 133 0.50 -12.61 7.27
C ARG A 133 0.36 -14.09 7.62
N ASP A 134 -0.82 -14.50 8.10
CA ASP A 134 -1.10 -15.91 8.43
C ASP A 134 -1.01 -16.79 7.18
N ALA A 135 -1.50 -16.30 6.04
CA ALA A 135 -1.38 -16.99 4.76
C ALA A 135 0.07 -17.20 4.34
N LEU A 136 0.93 -16.20 4.57
CA LEU A 136 2.35 -16.30 4.28
C LEU A 136 3.03 -17.35 5.17
N LEU A 137 2.75 -17.31 6.47
CA LEU A 137 3.33 -18.25 7.42
C LEU A 137 2.89 -19.69 7.13
N GLU A 138 1.62 -19.90 6.80
CA GLU A 138 1.08 -21.19 6.43
C GLU A 138 1.70 -21.74 5.14
N ALA A 139 1.80 -20.90 4.11
CA ALA A 139 2.42 -21.28 2.83
C ALA A 139 3.91 -21.60 3.01
N GLY A 140 4.60 -20.87 3.89
CA GLY A 140 6.01 -21.11 4.20
C GLY A 140 6.23 -22.44 4.91
N ARG A 141 5.30 -22.86 5.77
CA ARG A 141 5.37 -24.16 6.44
C ARG A 141 5.15 -25.31 5.47
N ALA A 142 4.28 -25.12 4.47
CA ALA A 142 3.96 -26.12 3.46
C ALA A 142 4.99 -26.19 2.33
N ALA A 143 5.83 -25.16 2.17
CA ALA A 143 6.82 -25.10 1.10
C ALA A 143 7.95 -26.11 1.38
N PRO A 144 8.46 -26.80 0.33
CA PRO A 144 9.61 -27.68 0.51
C PRO A 144 10.84 -26.88 0.92
N PRO A 145 11.73 -27.46 1.73
CA PRO A 145 12.98 -26.79 2.10
C PRO A 145 13.83 -26.56 0.86
N SER A 146 14.37 -25.36 0.75
CA SER A 146 15.27 -24.97 -0.35
C SER A 146 16.70 -25.45 -0.12
#